data_e6217a738a5d7e760103179b431f7290
#
_entry.id   e6217a738a5d7e760103179b431f7290
#
_cell.length_a   1.000
_cell.length_b   1.000
_cell.length_c   1.000
_cell.angle_alpha   90.00
_cell.angle_beta   90.00
_cell.angle_gamma   90.00
#
_symmetry.space_group_name_H-M   'P 1'
#
loop_
_entity.id
_entity.type
_entity.pdbx_description
1 polymer ?
#
loop_
_entity_poly.entity_id
_entity_poly.type
_entity_poly.pdbx_seq_one_letter_code
_entity_poly.pdbx_strand_id
1 'polypeptide(L)'
;MGTSDAVSAVEAAAFDSGELVWHMPLPAEMRERLNTDVADIANAKIGSTAGGMLLAGVFLREFVGSTKAGAKPQAWAHLDIAGTANNEGAAYGYTPKGATGVALRTLVTVAEGMSR
;
A
#
# COMPACT_ATOMS: atom_id res chain seq x y z
N MET A 1 -0.65 3.07 -3.65
CA MET A 1 -0.35 2.25 -4.86
C MET A 1 -1.51 1.29 -5.09
N GLY A 2 -1.98 1.08 -6.34
CA GLY A 2 -3.08 0.12 -6.57
C GLY A 2 -3.82 0.36 -7.88
N THR A 3 -5.06 -0.14 -7.95
CA THR A 3 -6.00 0.17 -9.04
C THR A 3 -6.52 1.59 -8.88
N SER A 4 -6.80 2.29 -9.99
CA SER A 4 -7.19 3.70 -9.97
C SER A 4 -8.35 3.99 -9.04
N ASP A 5 -9.41 3.18 -9.10
CA ASP A 5 -10.61 3.37 -8.30
C ASP A 5 -10.34 3.20 -6.80
N ALA A 6 -9.58 2.15 -6.42
CA ALA A 6 -9.22 1.90 -5.03
C ALA A 6 -8.27 2.98 -4.47
N VAL A 7 -7.32 3.44 -5.29
CA VAL A 7 -6.41 4.52 -4.91
C VAL A 7 -7.17 5.82 -4.69
N SER A 8 -8.07 6.20 -5.61
CA SER A 8 -8.89 7.41 -5.47
C SER A 8 -9.78 7.37 -4.23
N ALA A 9 -10.36 6.21 -3.91
CA ALA A 9 -11.17 6.03 -2.70
C ALA A 9 -10.32 6.21 -1.42
N VAL A 10 -9.10 5.66 -1.40
CA VAL A 10 -8.18 5.82 -0.26
C VAL A 10 -7.70 7.27 -0.12
N GLU A 11 -7.38 7.95 -1.22
CA GLU A 11 -6.95 9.36 -1.21
C GLU A 11 -8.06 10.27 -0.68
N ALA A 12 -9.31 10.07 -1.14
CA ALA A 12 -10.46 10.81 -0.65
C ALA A 12 -10.70 10.56 0.85
N ALA A 13 -10.68 9.30 1.27
CA ALA A 13 -10.85 8.95 2.68
C ALA A 13 -9.74 9.49 3.58
N ALA A 14 -8.50 9.52 3.09
CA ALA A 14 -7.37 10.11 3.80
C ALA A 14 -7.55 11.62 3.97
N PHE A 15 -7.97 12.30 2.90
CA PHE A 15 -8.29 13.74 2.95
C PHE A 15 -9.38 14.03 3.98
N ASP A 16 -10.50 13.29 3.93
CA ASP A 16 -11.64 13.47 4.83
C ASP A 16 -11.29 13.17 6.30
N SER A 17 -10.42 12.18 6.54
CA SER A 17 -9.97 11.80 7.88
C SER A 17 -8.80 12.65 8.41
N GLY A 18 -8.21 13.51 7.58
CA GLY A 18 -7.05 14.33 7.90
C GLY A 18 -5.74 13.55 8.02
N GLU A 19 -5.64 12.37 7.41
CA GLU A 19 -4.39 11.63 7.31
C GLU A 19 -3.68 11.94 5.99
N LEU A 20 -2.34 12.01 6.02
CA LEU A 20 -1.55 12.29 4.85
C LEU A 20 -1.16 10.99 4.15
N VAL A 21 -1.47 10.90 2.88
CA VAL A 21 -1.04 9.82 1.98
C VAL A 21 -0.38 10.39 0.73
N TRP A 22 0.47 9.61 0.13
CA TRP A 22 1.12 9.94 -1.14
C TRP A 22 0.93 8.78 -2.12
N HIS A 23 0.27 9.05 -3.22
CA HIS A 23 0.09 8.07 -4.29
C HIS A 23 1.44 7.80 -4.98
N MET A 24 1.94 6.59 -4.83
CA MET A 24 3.12 6.09 -5.52
C MET A 24 2.70 5.20 -6.70
N PRO A 25 3.31 5.37 -7.89
CA PRO A 25 3.10 4.46 -9.01
C PRO A 25 3.66 3.06 -8.70
N LEU A 26 3.22 2.07 -9.50
CA LEU A 26 3.81 0.73 -9.54
C LEU A 26 4.42 0.50 -10.93
N PRO A 27 5.67 0.93 -11.18
CA PRO A 27 6.33 0.78 -12.47
C PRO A 27 6.46 -0.70 -12.85
N ALA A 28 6.17 -1.03 -14.12
CA ALA A 28 6.16 -2.41 -14.58
C ALA A 28 7.55 -3.06 -14.49
N GLU A 29 8.59 -2.30 -14.74
CA GLU A 29 9.99 -2.72 -14.69
C GLU A 29 10.46 -3.20 -13.31
N MET A 30 9.76 -2.79 -12.26
CA MET A 30 10.08 -3.25 -10.90
C MET A 30 9.81 -4.75 -10.72
N ARG A 31 8.94 -5.34 -11.55
CA ARG A 31 8.62 -6.79 -11.49
C ARG A 31 9.84 -7.66 -11.74
N GLU A 32 10.71 -7.27 -12.67
CA GLU A 32 11.93 -8.02 -13.01
C GLU A 32 12.88 -8.19 -11.83
N ARG A 33 12.87 -7.25 -10.88
CA ARG A 33 13.70 -7.31 -9.68
C ARG A 33 13.27 -8.42 -8.69
N LEU A 34 12.11 -8.99 -8.88
CA LEU A 34 11.56 -10.10 -8.09
C LEU A 34 11.79 -11.47 -8.76
N ASN A 35 12.47 -11.50 -9.90
CA ASN A 35 12.87 -12.75 -10.53
C ASN A 35 13.89 -13.48 -9.67
N THR A 36 13.79 -14.82 -9.62
CA THR A 36 14.61 -15.69 -8.79
C THR A 36 14.74 -17.05 -9.46
N ASP A 37 15.86 -17.74 -9.18
CA ASP A 37 16.15 -19.08 -9.73
C ASP A 37 15.62 -20.21 -8.83
N VAL A 38 15.07 -19.87 -7.65
CA VAL A 38 14.68 -20.87 -6.63
C VAL A 38 13.19 -20.88 -6.32
N ALA A 39 12.42 -19.97 -6.90
CA ALA A 39 10.96 -19.86 -6.69
C ALA A 39 10.29 -19.16 -7.88
N ASP A 40 8.97 -19.19 -7.96
CA ASP A 40 8.22 -18.50 -9.02
C ASP A 40 8.39 -16.98 -8.94
N ILE A 41 8.54 -16.44 -7.73
CA ILE A 41 8.75 -15.02 -7.45
C ILE A 41 9.43 -14.83 -6.09
N ALA A 42 10.37 -13.90 -6.01
CA ALA A 42 10.94 -13.47 -4.73
C ALA A 42 10.04 -12.39 -4.08
N ASN A 43 9.94 -12.39 -2.77
CA ASN A 43 9.22 -11.35 -2.03
C ASN A 43 10.06 -10.10 -1.75
N ALA A 44 11.38 -10.17 -1.98
CA ALA A 44 12.31 -9.07 -1.79
C ALA A 44 13.54 -9.24 -2.68
N LYS A 45 14.27 -8.14 -2.91
CA LYS A 45 15.58 -8.18 -3.57
C LYS A 45 16.68 -8.28 -2.51
N ILE A 46 17.30 -9.44 -2.38
CA ILE A 46 18.41 -9.67 -1.46
C ILE A 46 19.58 -8.74 -1.82
N GLY A 47 20.17 -8.13 -0.81
CA GLY A 47 21.33 -7.24 -0.97
C GLY A 47 21.02 -5.83 -1.49
N SER A 48 19.74 -5.46 -1.62
CA SER A 48 19.34 -4.11 -2.03
C SER A 48 18.03 -3.69 -1.37
N THR A 49 18.04 -2.53 -0.71
CA THR A 49 16.84 -1.89 -0.13
C THR A 49 16.20 -0.87 -1.06
N ALA A 50 16.83 -0.59 -2.23
CA ALA A 50 16.35 0.42 -3.16
C ALA A 50 14.95 0.06 -3.71
N GLY A 51 14.00 0.97 -3.54
CA GLY A 51 12.63 0.80 -4.00
C GLY A 51 11.84 -0.29 -3.24
N GLY A 52 12.19 -0.57 -1.98
CA GLY A 52 11.57 -1.63 -1.17
C GLY A 52 10.05 -1.51 -1.11
N MET A 53 9.51 -0.31 -0.89
CA MET A 53 8.06 -0.07 -0.88
C MET A 53 7.38 -0.43 -2.23
N LEU A 54 8.05 -0.13 -3.35
CA LEU A 54 7.53 -0.46 -4.68
C LEU A 54 7.58 -1.97 -4.92
N LEU A 55 8.65 -2.64 -4.48
CA LEU A 55 8.79 -4.09 -4.58
C LEU A 55 7.71 -4.81 -3.76
N ALA A 56 7.41 -4.34 -2.56
CA ALA A 56 6.33 -4.87 -1.74
C ALA A 56 4.97 -4.76 -2.45
N GLY A 57 4.65 -3.58 -2.99
CA GLY A 57 3.43 -3.37 -3.76
C GLY A 57 3.36 -4.21 -5.03
N VAL A 58 4.47 -4.33 -5.78
CA VAL A 58 4.53 -5.16 -6.98
C VAL A 58 4.38 -6.63 -6.65
N PHE A 59 5.03 -7.12 -5.59
CA PHE A 59 4.88 -8.51 -5.13
C PHE A 59 3.43 -8.83 -4.77
N LEU A 60 2.80 -8.02 -3.93
CA LEU A 60 1.42 -8.25 -3.51
C LEU A 60 0.43 -8.17 -4.68
N ARG A 61 0.69 -7.32 -5.67
CA ARG A 61 -0.16 -7.22 -6.88
C ARG A 61 -0.25 -8.54 -7.65
N GLU A 62 0.78 -9.39 -7.64
CA GLU A 62 0.77 -10.70 -8.32
C GLU A 62 -0.32 -11.64 -7.76
N PHE A 63 -0.76 -11.40 -6.53
CA PHE A 63 -1.78 -12.21 -5.84
C PHE A 63 -3.18 -11.59 -5.88
N VAL A 64 -3.33 -10.43 -6.51
CA VAL A 64 -4.64 -9.81 -6.70
C VAL A 64 -5.39 -10.53 -7.81
N GLY A 65 -6.34 -11.35 -7.40
CA GLY A 65 -7.17 -12.13 -8.33
C GLY A 65 -8.22 -11.28 -9.05
N SER A 66 -8.96 -11.94 -9.92
CA SER A 66 -10.19 -11.43 -10.52
C SER A 66 -11.36 -12.32 -10.09
N THR A 67 -12.56 -11.74 -10.00
CA THR A 67 -13.76 -12.47 -9.58
C THR A 67 -14.20 -13.54 -10.57
N LYS A 68 -13.76 -13.43 -11.84
CA LYS A 68 -14.06 -14.37 -12.93
C LYS A 68 -12.86 -14.44 -13.88
N ALA A 69 -12.67 -15.60 -14.51
CA ALA A 69 -11.65 -15.76 -15.55
C ALA A 69 -11.85 -14.72 -16.68
N GLY A 70 -10.78 -14.00 -17.03
CA GLY A 70 -10.80 -12.92 -18.03
C GLY A 70 -11.40 -11.60 -17.60
N ALA A 71 -11.87 -11.47 -16.34
CA ALA A 71 -12.34 -10.21 -15.79
C ALA A 71 -11.17 -9.30 -15.38
N LYS A 72 -11.46 -8.00 -15.21
CA LYS A 72 -10.48 -7.08 -14.61
C LYS A 72 -10.09 -7.55 -13.21
N PRO A 73 -8.85 -7.29 -12.77
CA PRO A 73 -8.45 -7.50 -11.38
C PRO A 73 -9.41 -6.80 -10.40
N GLN A 74 -9.57 -7.38 -9.22
CA GLN A 74 -10.33 -6.74 -8.14
C GLN A 74 -9.74 -5.37 -7.81
N ALA A 75 -10.60 -4.46 -7.35
CA ALA A 75 -10.16 -3.19 -6.79
C ALA A 75 -9.20 -3.48 -5.62
N TRP A 76 -8.03 -2.88 -5.66
CA TRP A 76 -6.95 -3.17 -4.72
C TRP A 76 -6.11 -1.93 -4.46
N ALA A 77 -5.76 -1.72 -3.20
CA ALA A 77 -4.79 -0.72 -2.78
C ALA A 77 -3.83 -1.29 -1.76
N HIS A 78 -2.55 -1.01 -1.94
CA HIS A 78 -1.48 -1.27 -0.98
C HIS A 78 -1.10 0.03 -0.30
N LEU A 79 -1.12 0.03 1.03
CA LEU A 79 -0.63 1.11 1.87
C LEU A 79 0.69 0.67 2.52
N ASP A 80 1.79 1.33 2.15
CA ASP A 80 3.06 1.15 2.84
C ASP A 80 3.09 2.10 4.03
N ILE A 81 3.11 1.54 5.22
CA ILE A 81 3.13 2.27 6.49
C ILE A 81 4.44 2.11 7.25
N ALA A 82 5.42 1.40 6.70
CA ALA A 82 6.63 1.00 7.41
C ALA A 82 7.40 2.19 8.01
N GLY A 83 7.48 3.30 7.28
CA GLY A 83 8.18 4.50 7.75
C GLY A 83 7.39 5.34 8.76
N THR A 84 6.07 5.21 8.78
CA THR A 84 5.18 6.10 9.56
C THR A 84 4.46 5.42 10.71
N ALA A 85 4.54 4.10 10.80
CA ALA A 85 3.85 3.31 11.82
C ALA A 85 4.42 3.50 13.24
N ASN A 86 5.67 3.95 13.36
CA ASN A 86 6.34 4.18 14.62
C ASN A 86 7.04 5.55 14.64
N ASN A 87 6.72 6.37 15.65
CA ASN A 87 7.39 7.64 15.90
C ASN A 87 8.43 7.50 17.01
N GLU A 88 9.70 7.48 16.66
CA GLU A 88 10.81 7.40 17.62
C GLU A 88 11.11 8.76 18.29
N GLY A 89 10.66 9.85 17.70
CA GLY A 89 10.83 11.22 18.18
C GLY A 89 9.82 11.64 19.24
N ALA A 90 9.76 12.94 19.49
CA ALA A 90 8.75 13.53 20.36
C ALA A 90 7.35 13.44 19.72
N ALA A 91 6.30 13.38 20.55
CA ALA A 91 4.93 13.47 20.06
C ALA A 91 4.67 14.83 19.39
N TYR A 92 3.85 14.86 18.33
CA TYR A 92 3.45 16.07 17.63
C TYR A 92 2.00 15.94 17.09
N GLY A 93 1.25 17.04 17.12
CA GLY A 93 -0.15 17.01 16.73
C GLY A 93 -0.92 15.91 17.46
N TYR A 94 -1.53 15.01 16.72
CA TYR A 94 -2.19 13.80 17.26
C TYR A 94 -1.32 12.53 17.18
N THR A 95 -0.07 12.65 16.73
CA THR A 95 0.86 11.53 16.58
C THR A 95 1.62 11.32 17.89
N PRO A 96 1.40 10.21 18.63
CA PRO A 96 2.14 9.93 19.86
C PRO A 96 3.58 9.49 19.57
N LYS A 97 4.39 9.43 20.60
CA LYS A 97 5.64 8.65 20.57
C LYS A 97 5.29 7.17 20.58
N GLY A 98 5.99 6.38 19.77
CA GLY A 98 5.72 4.94 19.61
C GLY A 98 4.74 4.68 18.46
N ALA A 99 3.83 3.75 18.64
CA ALA A 99 2.86 3.38 17.61
C ALA A 99 1.93 4.55 17.25
N THR A 100 1.87 4.90 15.98
CA THR A 100 1.19 6.13 15.51
C THR A 100 -0.29 5.92 15.16
N GLY A 101 -0.71 4.68 14.85
CA GLY A 101 -2.04 4.40 14.34
C GLY A 101 -2.28 4.94 12.92
N VAL A 102 -1.22 5.24 12.16
CA VAL A 102 -1.32 5.73 10.78
C VAL A 102 -2.20 4.82 9.92
N ALA A 103 -2.97 5.41 9.03
CA ALA A 103 -3.95 4.80 8.15
C ALA A 103 -5.22 4.25 8.85
N LEU A 104 -5.30 4.21 10.18
CA LEU A 104 -6.47 3.69 10.89
C LEU A 104 -7.75 4.47 10.51
N ARG A 105 -7.70 5.80 10.60
CA ARG A 105 -8.86 6.66 10.29
C ARG A 105 -9.23 6.60 8.82
N THR A 106 -8.24 6.60 7.94
CA THR A 106 -8.44 6.39 6.50
C THR A 106 -9.19 5.10 6.23
N LEU A 107 -8.76 3.97 6.82
CA LEU A 107 -9.40 2.68 6.61
C LEU A 107 -10.83 2.63 7.17
N VAL A 108 -11.09 3.25 8.31
CA VAL A 108 -12.46 3.39 8.84
C VAL A 108 -13.33 4.18 7.87
N THR A 109 -12.85 5.32 7.36
CA THR A 109 -13.60 6.16 6.40
C THR A 109 -13.87 5.40 5.09
N VAL A 110 -12.90 4.63 4.59
CA VAL A 110 -13.10 3.74 3.42
C VAL A 110 -14.22 2.73 3.70
N ALA A 111 -14.18 2.05 4.85
CA ALA A 111 -15.17 1.04 5.22
C ALA A 111 -16.57 1.63 5.36
N GLU A 112 -16.71 2.81 5.96
CA GLU A 112 -17.99 3.53 6.05
C GLU A 112 -18.52 3.93 4.66
N GLY A 113 -17.65 4.33 3.74
CA GLY A 113 -18.01 4.63 2.36
C GLY A 113 -18.50 3.42 1.58
N MET A 114 -17.97 2.23 1.87
CA MET A 114 -18.39 0.97 1.23
C MET A 114 -19.73 0.42 1.75
N SER A 115 -20.20 0.90 2.91
CA SER A 115 -21.45 0.44 3.53
C SER A 115 -22.68 1.24 3.10
N ARG A 116 -22.51 2.28 2.28
CA ARG A 116 -23.57 3.15 1.74
C ARG A 116 -23.90 2.75 0.31
#